data_34de48530f282e801b725b178faf799e
#
_entry.id   34de48530f282e801b725b178faf799e
#
_cell.length_a   1.000
_cell.length_b   1.000
_cell.length_c   1.000
_cell.angle_alpha   90.00
_cell.angle_beta   90.00
_cell.angle_gamma   90.00
#
_symmetry.space_group_name_H-M   'P 1'
#
loop_
_entity.id
_entity.type
_entity.pdbx_description
1 polymer ?
#
loop_
_entity_poly.entity_id
_entity_poly.type
_entity_poly.pdbx_seq_one_letter_code
_entity_poly.pdbx_strand_id
1 'polypeptide(L)'
;MTMHKSLQSGFSLIELLVVVAIIGILAAVGTVGYGNYVSQTKVKVVKSNVESIVAVLGTLNGVEQAGVDKDCERLSQCINSISLQVENFKNAYNTSQKGIDAIKFYNTTPLPTECSLETRGLIYIGYTNIIAPSVVTVMGCPNSITSYNMTYNWQ
;
A
#
# COMPACT_ATOMS: atom_id res chain seq x y z
N MET A 1 44.09 34.70 -47.70
CA MET A 1 43.47 34.28 -46.41
C MET A 1 41.98 34.41 -46.56
N THR A 2 41.29 33.34 -46.96
CA THR A 2 39.85 33.33 -47.25
C THR A 2 39.07 32.93 -46.02
N MET A 3 38.33 33.87 -45.43
CA MET A 3 37.44 33.60 -44.28
C MET A 3 36.20 32.82 -44.81
N HIS A 4 36.05 31.56 -44.43
CA HIS A 4 34.82 30.84 -44.58
C HIS A 4 33.79 31.36 -43.57
N LYS A 5 32.79 32.07 -44.08
CA LYS A 5 31.59 32.47 -43.31
C LYS A 5 30.73 31.23 -43.12
N SER A 6 30.70 30.66 -41.94
CA SER A 6 29.76 29.58 -41.59
C SER A 6 28.33 30.15 -41.62
N LEU A 7 27.52 29.60 -42.52
CA LEU A 7 26.07 29.88 -42.55
C LEU A 7 25.45 29.21 -41.32
N GLN A 8 25.12 29.95 -40.30
CA GLN A 8 24.27 29.50 -39.21
C GLN A 8 22.84 29.41 -39.75
N SER A 9 22.37 28.19 -39.98
CA SER A 9 20.97 27.92 -40.24
C SER A 9 20.17 28.17 -38.97
N GLY A 10 19.36 29.19 -38.90
CA GLY A 10 18.42 29.44 -37.82
C GLY A 10 17.23 28.48 -37.88
N PHE A 11 16.65 28.15 -36.73
CA PHE A 11 15.41 27.37 -36.64
C PHE A 11 14.26 28.16 -37.30
N SER A 12 13.45 27.45 -38.08
CA SER A 12 12.22 28.00 -38.65
C SER A 12 11.13 28.14 -37.58
N LEU A 13 10.35 29.22 -37.64
CA LEU A 13 9.25 29.48 -36.74
C LEU A 13 8.21 28.31 -36.76
N ILE A 14 8.00 27.69 -37.92
CA ILE A 14 7.08 26.57 -38.07
C ILE A 14 7.61 25.30 -37.41
N GLU A 15 8.91 25.03 -37.44
CA GLU A 15 9.52 23.90 -36.75
C GLU A 15 9.32 23.98 -35.23
N LEU A 16 9.49 25.19 -34.67
CA LEU A 16 9.26 25.43 -33.25
C LEU A 16 7.78 25.25 -32.91
N LEU A 17 6.87 25.74 -33.73
CA LEU A 17 5.43 25.65 -33.49
C LEU A 17 4.94 24.20 -33.51
N VAL A 18 5.41 23.38 -34.46
CA VAL A 18 5.06 21.94 -34.53
C VAL A 18 5.58 21.20 -33.30
N VAL A 19 6.80 21.47 -32.87
CA VAL A 19 7.38 20.82 -31.68
C VAL A 19 6.57 21.12 -30.42
N VAL A 20 6.22 22.38 -30.16
CA VAL A 20 5.44 22.74 -28.96
C VAL A 20 4.02 22.18 -29.03
N ALA A 21 3.42 22.08 -30.21
CA ALA A 21 2.11 21.45 -30.39
C ALA A 21 2.15 19.96 -30.04
N ILE A 22 3.17 19.22 -30.50
CA ILE A 22 3.34 17.80 -30.17
C ILE A 22 3.58 17.60 -28.67
N ILE A 23 4.48 18.39 -28.07
CA ILE A 23 4.75 18.33 -26.63
C ILE A 23 3.47 18.62 -25.82
N GLY A 24 2.67 19.59 -26.23
CA GLY A 24 1.40 19.93 -25.59
C GLY A 24 0.41 18.75 -25.61
N ILE A 25 0.26 18.08 -26.72
CA ILE A 25 -0.61 16.89 -26.85
C ILE A 25 -0.08 15.74 -25.97
N LEU A 26 1.21 15.43 -26.03
CA LEU A 26 1.81 14.37 -25.25
C LEU A 26 1.70 14.64 -23.73
N ALA A 27 1.91 15.88 -23.31
CA ALA A 27 1.75 16.27 -21.92
C ALA A 27 0.30 16.08 -21.43
N ALA A 28 -0.69 16.49 -22.24
CA ALA A 28 -2.10 16.33 -21.89
C ALA A 28 -2.51 14.85 -21.69
N VAL A 29 -2.09 13.96 -22.60
CA VAL A 29 -2.37 12.53 -22.50
C VAL A 29 -1.57 11.91 -21.35
N GLY A 30 -0.33 12.31 -21.16
CA GLY A 30 0.57 11.81 -20.12
C GLY A 30 0.04 12.04 -18.70
N THR A 31 -0.52 13.20 -18.40
CA THR A 31 -1.03 13.54 -17.06
C THR A 31 -2.19 12.64 -16.65
N VAL A 32 -3.13 12.35 -17.54
CA VAL A 32 -4.29 11.47 -17.26
C VAL A 32 -3.82 10.02 -17.03
N GLY A 33 -2.94 9.51 -17.88
CA GLY A 33 -2.40 8.15 -17.76
C GLY A 33 -1.61 7.96 -16.47
N TYR A 34 -0.79 8.92 -16.08
CA TYR A 34 0.00 8.87 -14.86
C TYR A 34 -0.85 8.87 -13.59
N GLY A 35 -1.91 9.68 -13.52
CA GLY A 35 -2.83 9.70 -12.39
C GLY A 35 -3.50 8.35 -12.14
N ASN A 36 -3.98 7.70 -13.21
CA ASN A 36 -4.58 6.38 -13.14
C ASN A 36 -3.57 5.30 -12.70
N TYR A 37 -2.36 5.34 -13.23
CA TYR A 37 -1.29 4.42 -12.83
C TYR A 37 -0.94 4.53 -11.35
N VAL A 38 -0.76 5.75 -10.84
CA VAL A 38 -0.47 6.00 -9.41
C VAL A 38 -1.60 5.49 -8.53
N SER A 39 -2.86 5.73 -8.89
CA SER A 39 -4.02 5.24 -8.15
C SER A 39 -4.05 3.71 -8.06
N GLN A 40 -3.85 3.02 -9.19
CA GLN A 40 -3.80 1.55 -9.21
C GLN A 40 -2.62 1.00 -8.41
N THR A 41 -1.48 1.67 -8.45
CA THR A 41 -0.31 1.27 -7.67
C THR A 41 -0.59 1.35 -6.16
N LYS A 42 -1.26 2.40 -5.69
CA LYS A 42 -1.68 2.53 -4.29
C LYS A 42 -2.59 1.39 -3.85
N VAL A 43 -3.56 1.02 -4.68
CA VAL A 43 -4.45 -0.13 -4.43
C VAL A 43 -3.64 -1.43 -4.30
N LYS A 44 -2.67 -1.66 -5.20
CA LYS A 44 -1.81 -2.85 -5.16
C LYS A 44 -0.96 -2.89 -3.89
N VAL A 45 -0.40 -1.76 -3.45
CA VAL A 45 0.38 -1.67 -2.21
C VAL A 45 -0.45 -2.08 -1.00
N VAL A 46 -1.69 -1.60 -0.89
CA VAL A 46 -2.57 -1.98 0.23
C VAL A 46 -2.87 -3.47 0.23
N LYS A 47 -3.18 -4.05 -0.94
CA LYS A 47 -3.41 -5.49 -1.06
C LYS A 47 -2.18 -6.30 -0.67
N SER A 48 -1.01 -5.92 -1.18
CA SER A 48 0.25 -6.58 -0.85
C SER A 48 0.58 -6.49 0.65
N ASN A 49 0.27 -5.37 1.29
CA ASN A 49 0.44 -5.22 2.74
C ASN A 49 -0.48 -6.17 3.53
N VAL A 50 -1.74 -6.33 3.11
CA VAL A 50 -2.67 -7.30 3.72
C VAL A 50 -2.13 -8.72 3.59
N GLU A 51 -1.70 -9.12 2.41
CA GLU A 51 -1.12 -10.44 2.14
C GLU A 51 0.13 -10.69 2.98
N SER A 52 0.99 -9.67 3.13
CA SER A 52 2.19 -9.74 3.96
C SER A 52 1.86 -9.91 5.44
N ILE A 53 0.83 -9.23 5.95
CA ILE A 53 0.39 -9.41 7.34
C ILE A 53 -0.15 -10.81 7.57
N VAL A 54 -0.93 -11.36 6.65
CA VAL A 54 -1.42 -12.73 6.76
C VAL A 54 -0.25 -13.73 6.77
N ALA A 55 0.79 -13.50 5.97
CA ALA A 55 1.99 -14.32 6.00
C ALA A 55 2.74 -14.20 7.34
N VAL A 56 2.84 -12.99 7.91
CA VAL A 56 3.42 -12.77 9.25
C VAL A 56 2.64 -13.52 10.32
N LEU A 57 1.31 -13.45 10.31
CA LEU A 57 0.46 -14.20 11.23
C LEU A 57 0.70 -15.71 11.10
N GLY A 58 0.86 -16.21 9.88
CA GLY A 58 1.18 -17.62 9.62
C GLY A 58 2.53 -18.05 10.22
N THR A 59 3.55 -17.20 10.10
CA THR A 59 4.87 -17.50 10.70
C THR A 59 4.83 -17.48 12.21
N LEU A 60 4.14 -16.49 12.81
CA LEU A 60 4.01 -16.40 14.28
C LEU A 60 3.25 -17.60 14.86
N ASN A 61 2.15 -18.00 14.23
CA ASN A 61 1.40 -19.19 14.65
C ASN A 61 2.25 -20.47 14.54
N GLY A 62 3.06 -20.61 13.48
CA GLY A 62 3.96 -21.74 13.31
C GLY A 62 5.06 -21.81 14.38
N VAL A 63 5.60 -20.67 14.80
CA VAL A 63 6.63 -20.56 15.85
C VAL A 63 6.03 -20.93 17.22
N GLU A 64 4.81 -20.50 17.49
CA GLU A 64 4.06 -20.87 18.71
C GLU A 64 3.80 -22.37 18.78
N GLN A 65 3.26 -22.96 17.70
CA GLN A 65 3.01 -24.41 17.63
C GLN A 65 4.29 -25.25 17.78
N ALA A 66 5.43 -24.72 17.33
CA ALA A 66 6.73 -25.34 17.55
C ALA A 66 7.26 -25.22 18.98
N GLY A 67 6.57 -24.48 19.87
CA GLY A 67 6.96 -24.25 21.26
C GLY A 67 8.21 -23.39 21.43
N VAL A 68 8.60 -22.64 20.39
CA VAL A 68 9.80 -21.81 20.38
C VAL A 68 9.54 -20.44 21.04
N ASP A 69 8.32 -19.93 20.93
CA ASP A 69 7.91 -18.66 21.51
C ASP A 69 6.57 -18.81 22.23
N LYS A 70 6.60 -18.67 23.56
CA LYS A 70 5.39 -18.73 24.41
C LYS A 70 4.74 -17.36 24.60
N ASP A 71 5.36 -16.31 24.09
CA ASP A 71 4.86 -14.94 24.26
C ASP A 71 3.72 -14.59 23.28
N CYS A 72 3.32 -15.54 22.44
CA CYS A 72 2.31 -15.40 21.40
C CYS A 72 1.05 -16.27 21.57
N GLU A 73 0.78 -16.78 22.77
CA GLU A 73 -0.46 -17.57 23.05
C GLU A 73 -1.75 -16.82 22.68
N ARG A 74 -1.66 -15.49 22.57
CA ARG A 74 -2.77 -14.61 22.18
C ARG A 74 -2.31 -13.59 21.17
N LEU A 75 -3.14 -13.32 20.19
CA LEU A 75 -2.84 -12.29 19.18
C LEU A 75 -2.46 -10.93 19.80
N SER A 76 -3.06 -10.57 20.93
CA SER A 76 -2.72 -9.33 21.68
C SER A 76 -1.28 -9.30 22.18
N GLN A 77 -0.68 -10.46 22.48
CA GLN A 77 0.71 -10.57 22.90
C GLN A 77 1.66 -10.48 21.71
N CYS A 78 1.19 -10.96 20.54
CA CYS A 78 1.95 -10.90 19.29
C CYS A 78 2.04 -9.51 18.65
N ILE A 79 1.32 -8.51 19.16
CA ILE A 79 1.32 -7.14 18.58
C ILE A 79 2.75 -6.58 18.49
N ASN A 80 3.59 -6.82 19.48
CA ASN A 80 4.98 -6.38 19.47
C ASN A 80 5.79 -7.07 18.35
N SER A 81 5.62 -8.38 18.20
CA SER A 81 6.28 -9.17 17.15
C SER A 81 5.79 -8.75 15.77
N ILE A 82 4.49 -8.48 15.61
CA ILE A 82 3.92 -7.92 14.40
C ILE A 82 4.51 -6.53 14.13
N SER A 83 4.61 -5.67 15.13
CA SER A 83 5.11 -4.30 14.97
C SER A 83 6.54 -4.25 14.42
N LEU A 84 7.41 -5.16 14.86
CA LEU A 84 8.78 -5.26 14.36
C LEU A 84 8.82 -5.69 12.88
N GLN A 85 7.94 -6.58 12.47
CA GLN A 85 7.92 -7.08 11.09
C GLN A 85 7.25 -6.12 10.09
N VAL A 86 6.38 -5.25 10.59
CA VAL A 86 5.66 -4.28 9.75
C VAL A 86 6.28 -2.88 9.77
N GLU A 87 7.45 -2.70 10.36
CA GLU A 87 8.12 -1.39 10.49
C GLU A 87 8.23 -0.64 9.15
N ASN A 88 8.45 -1.36 8.06
CA ASN A 88 8.60 -0.81 6.72
C ASN A 88 7.27 -0.58 5.99
N PHE A 89 6.15 -0.96 6.57
CA PHE A 89 4.85 -0.73 5.97
C PHE A 89 4.54 0.77 5.94
N LYS A 90 3.99 1.22 4.81
CA LYS A 90 3.60 2.61 4.62
C LYS A 90 2.16 2.67 4.12
N ASN A 91 1.39 3.57 4.69
CA ASN A 91 0.11 3.92 4.10
C ASN A 91 0.36 4.62 2.76
N ALA A 92 -0.11 4.02 1.67
CA ALA A 92 0.08 4.53 0.31
C ALA A 92 -0.60 5.89 0.06
N TYR A 93 -1.54 6.30 0.92
CA TYR A 93 -2.29 7.56 0.82
C TYR A 93 -1.85 8.60 1.85
N ASN A 94 -1.25 8.16 2.95
CA ASN A 94 -0.73 9.03 4.00
C ASN A 94 0.65 8.52 4.46
N THR A 95 1.71 9.08 3.90
CA THR A 95 3.09 8.64 4.16
C THR A 95 3.57 8.91 5.58
N SER A 96 2.85 9.72 6.35
CA SER A 96 3.14 9.94 7.77
C SER A 96 2.74 8.73 8.62
N GLN A 97 1.78 7.93 8.16
CA GLN A 97 1.37 6.68 8.80
C GLN A 97 2.23 5.53 8.26
N LYS A 98 3.08 5.00 9.12
CA LYS A 98 4.00 3.90 8.79
C LYS A 98 4.07 2.90 9.95
N GLY A 99 4.51 1.69 9.65
CA GLY A 99 4.61 0.63 10.64
C GLY A 99 3.27 0.38 11.32
N ILE A 100 3.30 0.30 12.63
CA ILE A 100 2.11 0.04 13.46
C ILE A 100 1.06 1.16 13.36
N ASP A 101 1.42 2.39 13.03
CA ASP A 101 0.47 3.51 12.88
C ASP A 101 -0.44 3.34 11.67
N ALA A 102 -0.01 2.54 10.67
CA ALA A 102 -0.81 2.19 9.51
C ALA A 102 -1.75 1.00 9.77
N ILE A 103 -1.71 0.40 10.97
CA ILE A 103 -2.46 -0.79 11.36
C ILE A 103 -3.36 -0.45 12.54
N LYS A 104 -4.60 -0.93 12.49
CA LYS A 104 -5.58 -0.80 13.58
C LYS A 104 -6.02 -2.19 14.05
N PHE A 105 -5.94 -2.42 15.35
CA PHE A 105 -6.36 -3.67 15.97
C PHE A 105 -7.75 -3.54 16.57
N TYR A 106 -8.58 -4.53 16.34
CA TYR A 106 -9.93 -4.62 16.89
C TYR A 106 -10.12 -5.96 17.59
N ASN A 107 -10.45 -5.91 18.86
CA ASN A 107 -10.75 -7.09 19.69
C ASN A 107 -12.23 -7.49 19.66
N THR A 108 -13.00 -6.86 18.81
CA THR A 108 -14.42 -7.15 18.59
C THR A 108 -14.71 -7.15 17.10
N THR A 109 -15.56 -8.09 16.68
CA THR A 109 -16.16 -8.07 15.33
C THR A 109 -17.55 -7.42 15.41
N PRO A 110 -18.00 -6.73 14.35
CA PRO A 110 -17.40 -6.68 13.00
C PRO A 110 -16.33 -5.60 12.86
N LEU A 111 -15.38 -5.86 11.94
CA LEU A 111 -14.49 -4.81 11.42
C LEU A 111 -15.31 -3.71 10.74
N PRO A 112 -14.76 -2.50 10.57
CA PRO A 112 -15.42 -1.47 9.78
C PRO A 112 -15.82 -2.04 8.42
N THR A 113 -17.10 -1.94 8.09
CA THR A 113 -17.64 -2.51 6.83
C THR A 113 -17.32 -1.63 5.62
N GLU A 114 -17.01 -0.38 5.86
CA GLU A 114 -16.81 0.62 4.82
C GLU A 114 -15.45 1.32 4.95
N CYS A 115 -14.81 1.50 3.81
CA CYS A 115 -13.62 2.32 3.69
C CYS A 115 -14.04 3.77 3.38
N SER A 116 -13.35 4.73 4.00
CA SER A 116 -13.57 6.17 3.81
C SER A 116 -12.31 6.86 3.29
N LEU A 117 -12.41 8.15 3.00
CA LEU A 117 -11.24 8.96 2.62
C LEU A 117 -10.18 9.01 3.74
N GLU A 118 -10.60 8.94 5.00
CA GLU A 118 -9.71 8.99 6.17
C GLU A 118 -9.05 7.64 6.45
N THR A 119 -9.74 6.55 6.10
CA THR A 119 -9.27 5.18 6.36
C THR A 119 -8.49 4.57 5.18
N ARG A 120 -8.38 5.27 4.06
CA ARG A 120 -7.62 4.80 2.89
C ARG A 120 -6.19 4.43 3.24
N GLY A 121 -5.79 3.25 2.82
CA GLY A 121 -4.45 2.74 3.04
C GLY A 121 -4.20 2.18 4.43
N LEU A 122 -5.14 2.32 5.37
CA LEU A 122 -5.08 1.64 6.66
C LEU A 122 -5.40 0.16 6.52
N ILE A 123 -4.82 -0.62 7.42
CA ILE A 123 -5.07 -2.04 7.57
C ILE A 123 -5.69 -2.28 8.93
N TYR A 124 -6.72 -3.09 8.96
CA TYR A 124 -7.45 -3.47 10.14
C TYR A 124 -7.24 -4.96 10.41
N ILE A 125 -6.88 -5.30 11.63
CA ILE A 125 -6.75 -6.67 12.10
C ILE A 125 -7.81 -6.89 13.16
N GLY A 126 -8.79 -7.70 12.84
CA GLY A 126 -9.87 -8.09 13.76
C GLY A 126 -9.77 -9.55 14.12
N TYR A 127 -10.12 -9.90 15.36
CA TYR A 127 -10.13 -11.28 15.85
C TYR A 127 -11.39 -11.55 16.66
N THR A 128 -11.94 -12.77 16.52
CA THR A 128 -13.21 -13.16 17.14
C THR A 128 -13.07 -13.71 18.54
N ASN A 129 -11.90 -14.29 18.86
CA ASN A 129 -11.58 -14.84 20.18
C ASN A 129 -10.16 -14.43 20.58
N ILE A 130 -9.95 -14.26 21.89
CA ILE A 130 -8.65 -13.92 22.46
C ILE A 130 -7.77 -15.18 22.62
N ILE A 131 -8.40 -16.37 22.63
CA ILE A 131 -7.75 -17.67 22.84
C ILE A 131 -7.91 -18.52 21.58
N ALA A 132 -6.87 -19.21 21.17
CA ALA A 132 -6.92 -20.14 20.04
C ALA A 132 -7.93 -21.31 20.28
N PRO A 133 -8.61 -21.82 19.26
CA PRO A 133 -8.55 -21.38 17.87
C PRO A 133 -9.38 -20.12 17.62
N SER A 134 -8.83 -19.18 16.90
CA SER A 134 -9.51 -17.91 16.57
C SER A 134 -9.43 -17.60 15.07
N VAL A 135 -10.46 -16.93 14.58
CA VAL A 135 -10.44 -16.43 13.21
C VAL A 135 -9.95 -15.00 13.23
N VAL A 136 -8.85 -14.75 12.55
CA VAL A 136 -8.29 -13.42 12.36
C VAL A 136 -8.68 -12.92 10.97
N THR A 137 -9.30 -11.76 10.91
CA THR A 137 -9.62 -11.09 9.65
C THR A 137 -8.69 -9.91 9.46
N VAL A 138 -7.96 -9.89 8.36
CA VAL A 138 -7.12 -8.77 7.95
C VAL A 138 -7.84 -8.05 6.82
N MET A 139 -8.18 -6.79 7.04
CA MET A 139 -8.87 -5.95 6.07
C MET A 139 -8.00 -4.76 5.69
N GLY A 140 -7.82 -4.52 4.42
CA GLY A 140 -7.19 -3.31 3.89
C GLY A 140 -8.21 -2.42 3.20
N CYS A 141 -8.03 -1.10 3.30
CA CYS A 141 -8.80 -0.11 2.57
C CYS A 141 -8.02 0.41 1.35
N PRO A 142 -8.07 -0.31 0.20
CA PRO A 142 -7.31 0.06 -0.99
C PRO A 142 -7.82 1.34 -1.67
N ASN A 143 -9.06 1.74 -1.38
CA ASN A 143 -9.66 2.99 -1.82
C ASN A 143 -10.74 3.43 -0.81
N SER A 144 -11.50 4.46 -1.11
CA SER A 144 -12.55 4.99 -0.22
C SER A 144 -13.90 4.27 -0.34
N ILE A 145 -14.00 3.20 -1.12
CA ILE A 145 -15.29 2.55 -1.43
C ILE A 145 -15.24 1.06 -1.13
N THR A 146 -14.14 0.38 -1.45
CA THR A 146 -14.01 -1.07 -1.36
C THR A 146 -13.00 -1.48 -0.31
N SER A 147 -13.28 -2.56 0.41
CA SER A 147 -12.33 -3.25 1.28
C SER A 147 -11.73 -4.46 0.57
N TYR A 148 -10.54 -4.85 1.00
CA TYR A 148 -9.88 -6.09 0.61
C TYR A 148 -9.62 -6.91 1.86
N ASN A 149 -10.25 -8.08 1.98
CA ASN A 149 -10.27 -8.88 3.19
C ASN A 149 -9.60 -10.23 2.97
N MET A 150 -8.83 -10.67 3.93
CA MET A 150 -8.31 -12.03 4.05
C MET A 150 -8.58 -12.55 5.45
N THR A 151 -8.86 -13.85 5.57
CA THR A 151 -9.05 -14.52 6.86
C THR A 151 -7.92 -15.50 7.10
N TYR A 152 -7.49 -15.58 8.35
CA TYR A 152 -6.49 -16.53 8.83
C TYR A 152 -7.03 -17.26 10.05
N ASN A 153 -6.90 -18.59 10.07
CA ASN A 153 -7.29 -19.41 11.21
C ASN A 153 -6.08 -19.58 12.13
N TRP A 154 -6.14 -18.95 13.29
CA TRP A 154 -5.14 -19.12 14.34
C TRP A 154 -5.44 -20.40 15.14
N GLN A 155 -4.52 -21.32 15.19
CA GLN A 155 -4.68 -22.63 15.85
C GLN A 155 -3.89 -22.70 17.15
#